data_0bab96225012f095c06382115adbd0dc
#
_entry.id   0bab96225012f095c06382115adbd0dc
#
_cell.length_a   1.000
_cell.length_b   1.000
_cell.length_c   1.000
_cell.angle_alpha   90.00
_cell.angle_beta   90.00
_cell.angle_gamma   90.00
#
_symmetry.space_group_name_H-M   'P 1'
#
loop_
_entity.id
_entity.type
_entity.pdbx_description
1 polymer ?
#
loop_
_entity_poly.entity_id
_entity_poly.type
_entity_poly.pdbx_seq_one_letter_code
_entity_poly.pdbx_strand_id
1 'polypeptide(L)'
;MIPAATAGYLYSRFVVASGGQVPVAPINLILTFVAISAILAIFAAPMFRYRKELAEQRKSSSAPRPKRLNPFYAVRLVVLAKATAIAGALFAGWQLGVIWFQISSPVTPGSVWQNVAALVATIVMVVIALVIERICRITEDANDSEAASQGEALA
;
A
#
# COMPACT_ATOMS: atom_id res chain seq x y z
N MET A 1 6.80 -7.42 9.82
CA MET A 1 7.68 -7.93 8.74
C MET A 1 8.59 -9.08 9.21
N ILE A 2 9.31 -8.95 10.33
CA ILE A 2 10.24 -10.00 10.82
C ILE A 2 9.54 -11.37 10.98
N PRO A 3 8.38 -11.52 11.68
CA PRO A 3 7.76 -12.83 11.84
C PRO A 3 7.29 -13.45 10.50
N ALA A 4 6.89 -12.64 9.54
CA ALA A 4 6.52 -13.14 8.22
C ALA A 4 7.74 -13.63 7.42
N ALA A 5 8.88 -12.97 7.54
CA ALA A 5 10.13 -13.41 6.90
C ALA A 5 10.66 -14.72 7.53
N THR A 6 10.61 -14.84 8.85
CA THR A 6 10.99 -16.10 9.51
C THR A 6 10.06 -17.24 9.14
N ALA A 7 8.74 -16.98 9.03
CA ALA A 7 7.77 -17.98 8.59
C ALA A 7 8.03 -18.43 7.13
N GLY A 8 8.31 -17.49 6.21
CA GLY A 8 8.67 -17.79 4.82
C GLY A 8 9.94 -18.64 4.70
N TYR A 9 10.96 -18.31 5.47
CA TYR A 9 12.20 -19.08 5.52
C TYR A 9 11.99 -20.51 6.07
N LEU A 10 11.30 -20.65 7.22
CA LEU A 10 11.04 -21.95 7.84
C LEU A 10 10.16 -22.82 6.96
N TYR A 11 9.14 -22.25 6.33
CA TYR A 11 8.29 -22.96 5.40
C TYR A 11 9.08 -23.50 4.21
N SER A 12 9.93 -22.67 3.58
CA SER A 12 10.78 -23.09 2.46
C SER A 12 11.73 -24.23 2.86
N ARG A 13 12.32 -24.11 4.05
CA ARG A 13 13.19 -25.16 4.60
C ARG A 13 12.45 -26.47 4.85
N PHE A 14 11.24 -26.41 5.40
CA PHE A 14 10.39 -27.57 5.65
C PHE A 14 9.98 -28.26 4.33
N VAL A 15 9.53 -27.49 3.34
CA VAL A 15 9.12 -28.02 2.03
C VAL A 15 10.28 -28.73 1.32
N VAL A 16 11.48 -28.16 1.32
CA VAL A 16 12.67 -28.78 0.71
C VAL A 16 13.11 -30.01 1.49
N ALA A 17 13.05 -29.99 2.82
CA ALA A 17 13.39 -31.15 3.66
C ALA A 17 12.42 -32.33 3.45
N SER A 18 11.16 -32.06 3.07
CA SER A 18 10.17 -33.08 2.70
C SER A 18 10.25 -33.53 1.24
N GLY A 19 11.27 -33.10 0.48
CA GLY A 19 11.46 -33.45 -0.94
C GLY A 19 10.61 -32.63 -1.92
N GLY A 20 9.96 -31.56 -1.44
CA GLY A 20 9.18 -30.64 -2.27
C GLY A 20 10.07 -29.61 -2.99
N GLN A 21 9.47 -28.94 -3.97
CA GLN A 21 10.13 -27.83 -4.67
C GLN A 21 10.00 -26.53 -3.87
N VAL A 22 11.00 -25.65 -3.99
CA VAL A 22 10.98 -24.33 -3.38
C VAL A 22 9.76 -23.55 -3.90
N PRO A 23 8.98 -22.90 -3.02
CA PRO A 23 7.81 -22.14 -3.44
C PRO A 23 8.20 -20.97 -4.34
N VAL A 24 7.57 -20.92 -5.51
CA VAL A 24 7.74 -19.87 -6.51
C VAL A 24 6.45 -19.07 -6.58
N ALA A 25 6.57 -17.74 -6.57
CA ALA A 25 5.41 -16.86 -6.71
C ALA A 25 4.79 -17.03 -8.12
N PRO A 26 3.52 -17.45 -8.24
CA PRO A 26 2.90 -17.57 -9.56
C PRO A 26 2.69 -16.19 -10.18
N ILE A 27 2.77 -16.11 -11.50
CA ILE A 27 2.62 -14.84 -12.24
C ILE A 27 1.26 -14.15 -11.97
N ASN A 28 0.22 -14.95 -11.73
CA ASN A 28 -1.11 -14.45 -11.37
C ASN A 28 -1.10 -13.65 -10.08
N LEU A 29 -0.25 -14.01 -9.11
CA LEU A 29 -0.10 -13.27 -7.85
C LEU A 29 0.53 -11.90 -8.09
N ILE A 30 1.52 -11.81 -8.97
CA ILE A 30 2.15 -10.53 -9.36
C ILE A 30 1.10 -9.64 -10.03
N LEU A 31 0.34 -10.19 -10.98
CA LEU A 31 -0.74 -9.48 -11.65
C LEU A 31 -1.81 -8.98 -10.67
N THR A 32 -2.15 -9.77 -9.65
CA THR A 32 -3.10 -9.38 -8.60
C THR A 32 -2.59 -8.18 -7.81
N PHE A 33 -1.31 -8.15 -7.42
CA PHE A 33 -0.73 -7.00 -6.72
C PHE A 33 -0.73 -5.73 -7.57
N VAL A 34 -0.42 -5.86 -8.86
CA VAL A 34 -0.48 -4.74 -9.82
C VAL A 34 -1.93 -4.25 -9.98
N ALA A 35 -2.90 -5.16 -10.10
CA ALA A 35 -4.31 -4.82 -10.22
C ALA A 35 -4.84 -4.10 -8.96
N ILE A 36 -4.52 -4.59 -7.77
CA ILE A 36 -4.89 -3.94 -6.50
C ILE A 36 -4.27 -2.54 -6.43
N SER A 37 -3.00 -2.39 -6.81
CA SER A 37 -2.30 -1.10 -6.84
C SER A 37 -2.99 -0.11 -7.78
N ALA A 38 -3.39 -0.56 -8.97
CA ALA A 38 -4.09 0.25 -9.96
C ALA A 38 -5.48 0.68 -9.45
N ILE A 39 -6.25 -0.24 -8.87
CA ILE A 39 -7.56 0.05 -8.28
C ILE A 39 -7.43 1.09 -7.17
N LEU A 40 -6.48 0.91 -6.24
CA LEU A 40 -6.23 1.88 -5.17
C LEU A 40 -5.86 3.26 -5.73
N ALA A 41 -5.01 3.33 -6.75
CA ALA A 41 -4.62 4.59 -7.38
C ALA A 41 -5.81 5.29 -8.06
N ILE A 42 -6.69 4.54 -8.73
CA ILE A 42 -7.91 5.07 -9.35
C ILE A 42 -8.85 5.64 -8.28
N PHE A 43 -9.09 4.91 -7.21
CA PHE A 43 -9.93 5.40 -6.10
C PHE A 43 -9.31 6.60 -5.36
N ALA A 44 -8.00 6.72 -5.34
CA ALA A 44 -7.30 7.86 -4.74
C ALA A 44 -7.26 9.10 -5.65
N ALA A 45 -7.46 8.95 -6.96
CA ALA A 45 -7.36 10.04 -7.93
C ALA A 45 -8.20 11.29 -7.59
N PRO A 46 -9.48 11.19 -7.14
CA PRO A 46 -10.26 12.37 -6.75
C PRO A 46 -9.67 13.10 -5.55
N MET A 47 -9.05 12.38 -4.60
CA MET A 47 -8.37 12.97 -3.44
C MET A 47 -7.12 13.76 -3.84
N PHE A 48 -6.34 13.25 -4.80
CA PHE A 48 -5.18 13.96 -5.34
C PHE A 48 -5.59 15.26 -6.03
N ARG A 49 -6.66 15.24 -6.82
CA ARG A 49 -7.20 16.42 -7.49
C ARG A 49 -7.67 17.46 -6.49
N TYR A 50 -8.42 17.04 -5.48
CA TYR A 50 -8.90 17.93 -4.41
C TYR A 50 -7.76 18.62 -3.67
N ARG A 51 -6.70 17.89 -3.33
CA ARG A 51 -5.50 18.49 -2.70
C ARG A 51 -4.81 19.50 -3.60
N LYS A 52 -4.73 19.23 -4.90
CA LYS A 52 -4.12 20.15 -5.86
C LYS A 52 -4.92 21.45 -5.93
N GLU A 53 -6.23 21.35 -5.99
CA GLU A 53 -7.15 22.52 -6.00
C GLU A 53 -7.03 23.34 -4.70
N LEU A 54 -6.95 22.68 -3.53
CA LEU A 54 -6.71 23.37 -2.25
C LEU A 54 -5.34 24.08 -2.21
N ALA A 55 -4.30 23.47 -2.77
CA ALA A 55 -2.98 24.08 -2.83
C ALA A 55 -2.94 25.31 -3.77
N GLU A 56 -3.70 25.29 -4.85
CA GLU A 56 -3.87 26.41 -5.76
C GLU A 56 -4.66 27.56 -5.12
N GLN A 57 -5.72 27.26 -4.35
CA GLN A 57 -6.46 28.26 -3.58
C GLN A 57 -5.61 28.99 -2.55
N ARG A 58 -4.71 28.28 -1.88
CA ARG A 58 -3.78 28.92 -0.92
C ARG A 58 -2.84 29.93 -1.59
N LYS A 59 -2.61 29.78 -2.91
CA LYS A 59 -1.77 30.70 -3.71
C LYS A 59 -2.56 31.83 -4.33
N SER A 60 -3.86 31.65 -4.55
CA SER A 60 -4.72 32.63 -5.23
C SER A 60 -6.08 32.69 -4.52
N SER A 61 -6.33 33.81 -3.82
CA SER A 61 -7.57 34.03 -3.06
C SER A 61 -8.84 34.12 -3.94
N SER A 62 -8.70 34.17 -5.27
CA SER A 62 -9.81 34.26 -6.24
C SER A 62 -10.27 32.93 -6.83
N ALA A 63 -9.67 31.79 -6.45
CA ALA A 63 -10.06 30.49 -6.98
C ALA A 63 -11.39 29.98 -6.39
N PRO A 64 -12.29 29.39 -7.17
CA PRO A 64 -13.55 28.84 -6.68
C PRO A 64 -13.30 27.74 -5.64
N ARG A 65 -14.11 27.71 -4.57
CA ARG A 65 -13.97 26.71 -3.51
C ARG A 65 -14.19 25.31 -4.07
N PRO A 66 -13.28 24.34 -3.83
CA PRO A 66 -13.44 22.98 -4.28
C PRO A 66 -14.68 22.35 -3.62
N LYS A 67 -15.37 21.53 -4.38
CA LYS A 67 -16.55 20.79 -3.91
C LYS A 67 -16.13 19.85 -2.78
N ARG A 68 -16.74 19.99 -1.59
CA ARG A 68 -16.46 19.12 -0.42
C ARG A 68 -16.66 17.65 -0.81
N LEU A 69 -15.64 16.85 -0.60
CA LEU A 69 -15.71 15.39 -0.76
C LEU A 69 -16.54 14.80 0.40
N ASN A 70 -17.31 13.75 0.10
CA ASN A 70 -18.09 13.06 1.11
C ASN A 70 -17.15 12.43 2.15
N PRO A 71 -17.25 12.79 3.46
CA PRO A 71 -16.34 12.29 4.49
C PRO A 71 -16.35 10.75 4.61
N PHE A 72 -17.47 10.10 4.38
CA PHE A 72 -17.57 8.65 4.40
C PHE A 72 -16.72 7.96 3.32
N TYR A 73 -16.50 8.62 2.18
CA TYR A 73 -15.64 8.09 1.13
C TYR A 73 -14.16 8.10 1.58
N ALA A 74 -13.72 9.18 2.22
CA ALA A 74 -12.35 9.30 2.73
C ALA A 74 -12.05 8.23 3.78
N VAL A 75 -12.93 8.02 4.76
CA VAL A 75 -12.78 7.00 5.81
C VAL A 75 -12.68 5.59 5.21
N ARG A 76 -13.56 5.24 4.26
CA ARG A 76 -13.50 3.93 3.59
C ARG A 76 -12.20 3.71 2.84
N LEU A 77 -11.69 4.75 2.18
CA LEU A 77 -10.44 4.69 1.44
C LEU A 77 -9.24 4.52 2.38
N VAL A 78 -9.22 5.21 3.53
CA VAL A 78 -8.17 5.06 4.56
C VAL A 78 -8.15 3.64 5.11
N VAL A 79 -9.30 3.08 5.47
CA VAL A 79 -9.39 1.72 6.00
C VAL A 79 -8.91 0.70 4.97
N LEU A 80 -9.32 0.85 3.70
CA LEU A 80 -8.87 -0.01 2.62
C LEU A 80 -7.35 0.10 2.39
N ALA A 81 -6.82 1.31 2.35
CA ALA A 81 -5.39 1.56 2.18
C ALA A 81 -4.58 0.95 3.33
N LYS A 82 -5.02 1.13 4.58
CA LYS A 82 -4.37 0.57 5.76
C LYS A 82 -4.38 -0.95 5.76
N ALA A 83 -5.52 -1.57 5.45
CA ALA A 83 -5.63 -3.02 5.32
C ALA A 83 -4.69 -3.57 4.24
N THR A 84 -4.64 -2.90 3.08
CA THR A 84 -3.74 -3.27 1.97
C THR A 84 -2.27 -3.09 2.34
N ALA A 85 -1.91 -2.04 3.08
CA ALA A 85 -0.54 -1.83 3.55
C ALA A 85 -0.08 -2.93 4.50
N ILE A 86 -0.94 -3.35 5.44
CA ILE A 86 -0.64 -4.44 6.40
C ILE A 86 -0.49 -5.77 5.66
N ALA A 87 -1.44 -6.11 4.79
CA ALA A 87 -1.39 -7.35 4.00
C ALA A 87 -0.14 -7.38 3.11
N GLY A 88 0.15 -6.28 2.41
CA GLY A 88 1.34 -6.15 1.58
C GLY A 88 2.64 -6.28 2.38
N ALA A 89 2.71 -5.69 3.59
CA ALA A 89 3.87 -5.81 4.46
C ALA A 89 4.12 -7.27 4.91
N LEU A 90 3.05 -8.04 5.16
CA LEU A 90 3.16 -9.47 5.48
C LEU A 90 3.65 -10.27 4.29
N PHE A 91 3.10 -10.02 3.08
CA PHE A 91 3.55 -10.68 1.86
C PHE A 91 4.99 -10.33 1.50
N ALA A 92 5.39 -9.06 1.61
CA ALA A 92 6.78 -8.65 1.39
C ALA A 92 7.73 -9.34 2.36
N GLY A 93 7.37 -9.44 3.64
CA GLY A 93 8.14 -10.19 4.63
C GLY A 93 8.28 -11.66 4.24
N TRP A 94 7.18 -12.32 3.88
CA TRP A 94 7.19 -13.70 3.40
C TRP A 94 8.13 -13.91 2.21
N GLN A 95 8.02 -13.06 1.19
CA GLN A 95 8.88 -13.13 -0.01
C GLN A 95 10.35 -12.95 0.33
N LEU A 96 10.69 -12.02 1.25
CA LEU A 96 12.07 -11.86 1.72
C LEU A 96 12.60 -13.15 2.35
N GLY A 97 11.81 -13.84 3.16
CA GLY A 97 12.18 -15.11 3.76
C GLY A 97 12.45 -16.21 2.72
N VAL A 98 11.58 -16.31 1.72
CA VAL A 98 11.72 -17.27 0.60
C VAL A 98 12.96 -16.96 -0.22
N ILE A 99 13.17 -15.70 -0.60
CA ILE A 99 14.33 -15.26 -1.39
C ILE A 99 15.63 -15.51 -0.61
N TRP A 100 15.65 -15.20 0.69
CA TRP A 100 16.81 -15.46 1.54
C TRP A 100 17.18 -16.93 1.55
N PHE A 101 16.21 -17.83 1.67
CA PHE A 101 16.43 -19.26 1.59
C PHE A 101 17.00 -19.68 0.23
N GLN A 102 16.45 -19.15 -0.88
CA GLN A 102 16.90 -19.47 -2.24
C GLN A 102 18.35 -19.04 -2.52
N ILE A 103 18.74 -17.86 -2.04
CA ILE A 103 20.12 -17.34 -2.21
C ILE A 103 21.11 -18.11 -1.33
N SER A 104 20.65 -18.56 -0.15
CA SER A 104 21.49 -19.35 0.77
C SER A 104 21.67 -20.82 0.31
N SER A 105 20.95 -21.26 -0.69
CA SER A 105 21.04 -22.62 -1.27
C SER A 105 22.24 -22.70 -2.22
N PRO A 106 22.99 -23.84 -2.23
CA PRO A 106 24.16 -24.02 -3.08
C PRO A 106 23.83 -23.98 -4.60
N VAL A 107 22.57 -24.19 -4.96
CA VAL A 107 22.08 -24.05 -6.33
C VAL A 107 20.96 -23.03 -6.34
N THR A 108 21.21 -21.85 -6.91
CA THR A 108 20.19 -20.82 -7.06
C THR A 108 19.23 -21.19 -8.19
N PRO A 109 17.96 -21.49 -7.91
CA PRO A 109 16.99 -21.80 -8.96
C PRO A 109 16.70 -20.56 -9.81
N GLY A 110 16.53 -20.72 -11.12
CA GLY A 110 16.17 -19.61 -12.04
C GLY A 110 14.87 -18.89 -11.67
N SER A 111 14.06 -19.48 -10.78
CA SER A 111 12.82 -18.93 -10.25
C SER A 111 13.00 -17.79 -9.23
N VAL A 112 14.23 -17.53 -8.76
CA VAL A 112 14.52 -16.40 -7.84
C VAL A 112 14.03 -15.09 -8.43
N TRP A 113 14.18 -14.88 -9.73
CA TRP A 113 13.74 -13.67 -10.41
C TRP A 113 12.23 -13.43 -10.30
N GLN A 114 11.41 -14.48 -10.36
CA GLN A 114 9.97 -14.38 -10.16
C GLN A 114 9.60 -13.93 -8.74
N ASN A 115 10.28 -14.46 -7.73
CA ASN A 115 10.08 -14.06 -6.35
C ASN A 115 10.54 -12.62 -6.10
N VAL A 116 11.63 -12.18 -6.73
CA VAL A 116 12.09 -10.79 -6.69
C VAL A 116 11.06 -9.85 -7.35
N ALA A 117 10.52 -10.23 -8.50
CA ALA A 117 9.48 -9.46 -9.17
C ALA A 117 8.20 -9.34 -8.31
N ALA A 118 7.79 -10.42 -7.64
CA ALA A 118 6.67 -10.42 -6.71
C ALA A 118 6.95 -9.50 -5.50
N LEU A 119 8.16 -9.52 -4.96
CA LEU A 119 8.58 -8.64 -3.88
C LEU A 119 8.50 -7.16 -4.30
N VAL A 120 9.03 -6.81 -5.46
CA VAL A 120 8.98 -5.44 -6.00
C VAL A 120 7.53 -4.99 -6.19
N ALA A 121 6.67 -5.82 -6.80
CA ALA A 121 5.25 -5.51 -6.98
C ALA A 121 4.54 -5.26 -5.63
N THR A 122 4.85 -6.07 -4.62
CA THR A 122 4.29 -5.92 -3.28
C THR A 122 4.78 -4.64 -2.60
N ILE A 123 6.06 -4.29 -2.74
CA ILE A 123 6.61 -3.03 -2.19
C ILE A 123 5.92 -1.82 -2.83
N VAL A 124 5.76 -1.83 -4.15
CA VAL A 124 5.05 -0.75 -4.88
C VAL A 124 3.62 -0.61 -4.36
N MET A 125 2.91 -1.73 -4.17
CA MET A 125 1.56 -1.74 -3.60
C MET A 125 1.51 -1.12 -2.21
N VAL A 126 2.45 -1.47 -1.32
CA VAL A 126 2.55 -0.92 0.05
C VAL A 126 2.83 0.58 0.01
N VAL A 127 3.76 1.02 -0.84
CA VAL A 127 4.09 2.46 -0.97
C VAL A 127 2.87 3.26 -1.42
N ILE A 128 2.15 2.78 -2.43
CA ILE A 128 0.91 3.43 -2.90
C ILE A 128 -0.11 3.51 -1.76
N ALA A 129 -0.33 2.42 -1.03
CA ALA A 129 -1.26 2.38 0.09
C ALA A 129 -0.88 3.38 1.21
N LEU A 130 0.40 3.47 1.58
CA LEU A 130 0.89 4.43 2.58
C LEU A 130 0.77 5.89 2.11
N VAL A 131 1.02 6.16 0.84
CA VAL A 131 0.83 7.50 0.27
C VAL A 131 -0.63 7.91 0.34
N ILE A 132 -1.55 7.02 0.00
CA ILE A 132 -2.99 7.27 0.09
C ILE A 132 -3.41 7.53 1.55
N GLU A 133 -2.96 6.71 2.49
CA GLU A 133 -3.22 6.89 3.93
C GLU A 133 -2.79 8.28 4.41
N ARG A 134 -1.56 8.70 4.08
CA ARG A 134 -1.05 10.03 4.44
C ARG A 134 -1.88 11.16 3.84
N ILE A 135 -2.28 11.03 2.58
CA ILE A 135 -3.05 12.07 1.89
C ILE A 135 -4.43 12.23 2.51
N CYS A 136 -5.12 11.13 2.79
CA CYS A 136 -6.44 11.16 3.39
C CYS A 136 -6.40 11.73 4.81
N ARG A 137 -5.42 11.36 5.62
CA ARG A 137 -5.25 11.85 6.98
C ARG A 137 -5.06 13.36 7.06
N ILE A 138 -4.20 13.93 6.22
CA ILE A 138 -3.97 15.38 6.17
C ILE A 138 -5.24 16.14 5.77
N THR A 139 -6.09 15.53 4.97
CA THR A 139 -7.37 16.14 4.53
C THR A 139 -8.41 16.12 5.65
N GLU A 140 -8.44 15.10 6.49
CA GLU A 140 -9.28 15.05 7.70
C GLU A 140 -8.87 16.15 8.70
N ASP A 141 -7.59 16.23 9.05
CA ASP A 141 -7.06 17.23 9.99
C ASP A 141 -7.38 18.68 9.54
N ALA A 142 -7.36 18.94 8.23
CA ALA A 142 -7.70 20.25 7.67
C ALA A 142 -9.20 20.57 7.78
N ASN A 143 -10.07 19.61 7.55
CA ASN A 143 -11.52 19.77 7.67
C ASN A 143 -11.96 19.97 9.13
N ASP A 144 -11.36 19.26 10.06
CA ASP A 144 -11.67 19.39 11.49
C ASP A 144 -11.24 20.76 12.05
N SER A 145 -10.10 21.28 11.57
CA SER A 145 -9.62 22.62 11.94
C SER A 145 -10.54 23.72 11.42
N GLU A 146 -11.08 23.59 10.20
CA GLU A 146 -12.05 24.53 9.64
C GLU A 146 -13.41 24.47 10.37
N ALA A 147 -13.87 23.27 10.73
CA ALA A 147 -15.13 23.10 11.48
C ALA A 147 -15.03 23.71 12.88
N ALA A 148 -13.89 23.55 13.57
CA ALA A 148 -13.65 24.14 14.88
C ALA A 148 -13.64 25.67 14.82
N SER A 149 -12.97 26.26 13.82
CA SER A 149 -12.92 27.73 13.66
C SER A 149 -14.28 28.35 13.29
N GLN A 150 -15.15 27.64 12.59
CA GLN A 150 -16.50 28.09 12.27
C GLN A 150 -17.43 27.98 13.49
N GLY A 151 -17.27 26.97 14.34
CA GLY A 151 -18.01 26.83 15.59
C GLY A 151 -17.71 27.96 16.59
N GLU A 152 -16.45 28.39 16.66
CA GLU A 152 -16.00 29.48 17.54
C GLU A 152 -16.45 30.88 17.06
N ALA A 153 -16.64 31.06 15.76
CA ALA A 153 -17.13 32.30 15.16
C ALA A 153 -18.65 32.50 15.29
N LEU A 154 -19.39 31.46 15.68
CA LEU A 154 -20.85 31.48 15.88
C LEU A 154 -21.27 31.48 17.35
N ALA A 155 -20.34 31.40 18.29
CA ALA A 155 -20.55 31.46 19.74
C ALA A 155 -20.25 32.85 20.27
#